data_b6e5e83613d44188a57627f9167725a1
#
_entry.id   b6e5e83613d44188a57627f9167725a1
#
_cell.length_a   1.000
_cell.length_b   1.000
_cell.length_c   1.000
_cell.angle_alpha   90.00
_cell.angle_beta   90.00
_cell.angle_gamma   90.00
#
_symmetry.space_group_name_H-M   'P 1'
#
loop_
_entity.id
_entity.type
_entity.pdbx_description
1 polymer ?
#
loop_
_entity_poly.entity_id
_entity_poly.type
_entity_poly.pdbx_seq_one_letter_code
_entity_poly.pdbx_strand_id
1 'polypeptide(L)'
;MLIAQLSDPHVRPDGVLYQDVADSNAQFAVAIAELHALDPRPDLVLLSGDLVDKGTPPEYAKLRELLRGLEIPSLVIPGNHDDRDAFRSAFRDHDYLPAAGPMHYAVGTHGAVRIVALDVTLPGLHHGAVDEAGARWLDETLAQEPARPTIVMMHQPPFETGVPYLDLYACRGGQRLAAVVSRHRQVERIVCGHVHRFMLLRFGGTLLCTAPSTTTAIALQLRPEAKPASHLEPPAFLLHHWRPETGLVTHFLPIGAFPGPYPFA
;
A
#
# COMPACT_ATOMS: atom_id res chain seq x y z
N MET A 1 8.15 12.05 12.25
CA MET A 1 7.55 11.98 10.90
C MET A 1 6.34 11.07 10.94
N LEU A 2 5.21 11.51 10.42
CA LEU A 2 3.98 10.72 10.30
C LEU A 2 3.72 10.36 8.85
N ILE A 3 3.49 9.08 8.58
CA ILE A 3 3.26 8.56 7.22
C ILE A 3 1.96 7.75 7.27
N ALA A 4 0.96 8.16 6.50
CA ALA A 4 -0.25 7.38 6.34
C ALA A 4 -0.09 6.38 5.19
N GLN A 5 -0.60 5.17 5.34
CA GLN A 5 -0.68 4.18 4.27
C GLN A 5 -2.14 3.83 4.02
N LEU A 6 -2.63 4.21 2.85
CA LEU A 6 -3.90 3.77 2.30
C LEU A 6 -3.62 2.73 1.22
N SER A 7 -4.52 1.76 1.08
CA SER A 7 -4.36 0.68 0.11
C SER A 7 -5.69 0.23 -0.45
N ASP A 8 -5.64 -0.32 -1.64
CA ASP A 8 -6.76 -1.05 -2.25
C ASP A 8 -8.09 -0.24 -2.26
N PRO A 9 -8.07 1.03 -2.70
CA PRO A 9 -9.29 1.82 -2.79
C PRO A 9 -10.22 1.34 -3.92
N HIS A 10 -9.70 0.62 -4.91
CA HIS A 10 -10.48 0.08 -6.03
C HIS A 10 -11.48 1.08 -6.61
N VAL A 11 -10.99 2.28 -6.95
CA VAL A 11 -11.82 3.37 -7.49
C VAL A 11 -12.52 2.93 -8.76
N ARG A 12 -13.80 3.26 -8.87
CA ARG A 12 -14.68 2.91 -9.99
C ARG A 12 -15.18 4.18 -10.72
N PRO A 13 -15.71 4.05 -11.93
CA PRO A 13 -16.46 5.15 -12.53
C PRO A 13 -17.66 5.55 -11.66
N ASP A 14 -18.11 6.80 -11.79
CA ASP A 14 -19.27 7.28 -11.02
C ASP A 14 -20.50 6.37 -11.19
N GLY A 15 -21.15 6.08 -10.06
CA GLY A 15 -22.35 5.25 -10.00
C GLY A 15 -22.10 3.74 -10.14
N VAL A 16 -20.84 3.30 -10.23
CA VAL A 16 -20.49 1.88 -10.29
C VAL A 16 -19.93 1.42 -8.95
N LEU A 17 -20.54 0.40 -8.35
CA LEU A 17 -20.05 -0.17 -7.10
C LEU A 17 -18.89 -1.14 -7.32
N TYR A 18 -17.95 -1.17 -6.39
CA TYR A 18 -16.95 -2.22 -6.32
C TYR A 18 -17.58 -3.53 -5.84
N GLN A 19 -17.34 -4.63 -6.55
CA GLN A 19 -17.96 -5.95 -6.28
C GLN A 19 -19.50 -5.90 -6.18
N ASP A 20 -20.17 -4.94 -6.81
CA ASP A 20 -21.61 -4.68 -6.74
C ASP A 20 -22.16 -4.40 -5.32
N VAL A 21 -21.30 -4.14 -4.34
CA VAL A 21 -21.70 -3.97 -2.93
C VAL A 21 -21.15 -2.71 -2.26
N ALA A 22 -20.00 -2.19 -2.69
CA ALA A 22 -19.34 -1.08 -2.00
C ALA A 22 -19.18 0.16 -2.89
N ASP A 23 -19.59 1.32 -2.38
CA ASP A 23 -19.24 2.61 -2.98
C ASP A 23 -17.79 2.96 -2.58
N SER A 24 -16.85 2.39 -3.31
CA SER A 24 -15.42 2.59 -3.07
C SER A 24 -14.99 4.04 -3.22
N ASN A 25 -15.64 4.81 -4.09
CA ASN A 25 -15.34 6.23 -4.30
C ASN A 25 -15.72 7.06 -3.06
N ALA A 26 -16.92 6.85 -2.52
CA ALA A 26 -17.36 7.53 -1.31
C ALA A 26 -16.49 7.14 -0.10
N GLN A 27 -16.15 5.86 0.04
CA GLN A 27 -15.27 5.37 1.12
C GLN A 27 -13.86 5.96 1.03
N PHE A 28 -13.29 6.05 -0.17
CA PHE A 28 -11.98 6.66 -0.36
C PHE A 28 -11.99 8.17 -0.10
N ALA A 29 -13.07 8.87 -0.48
CA ALA A 29 -13.23 10.28 -0.15
C ALA A 29 -13.31 10.51 1.37
N VAL A 30 -13.99 9.63 2.12
CA VAL A 30 -14.02 9.66 3.59
C VAL A 30 -12.62 9.40 4.15
N ALA A 31 -11.87 8.43 3.61
CA ALA A 31 -10.49 8.16 4.03
C ALA A 31 -9.59 9.40 3.89
N ILE A 32 -9.69 10.13 2.78
CA ILE A 32 -8.96 11.39 2.56
C ILE A 32 -9.38 12.45 3.59
N ALA A 33 -10.67 12.58 3.87
CA ALA A 33 -11.17 13.54 4.86
C ALA A 33 -10.65 13.22 6.28
N GLU A 34 -10.61 11.93 6.66
CA GLU A 34 -10.05 11.48 7.95
C GLU A 34 -8.56 11.82 8.08
N LEU A 35 -7.77 11.70 7.00
CA LEU A 35 -6.35 12.12 7.03
C LEU A 35 -6.20 13.61 7.33
N HIS A 36 -7.09 14.45 6.80
CA HIS A 36 -7.07 15.90 7.07
C HIS A 36 -7.54 16.25 8.47
N ALA A 37 -8.37 15.41 9.08
CA ALA A 37 -8.87 15.59 10.45
C ALA A 37 -7.87 15.19 11.53
N LEU A 38 -6.80 14.46 11.15
CA LEU A 38 -5.74 14.11 12.11
C LEU A 38 -4.98 15.34 12.61
N ASP A 39 -4.66 15.36 13.89
CA ASP A 39 -3.81 16.35 14.53
C ASP A 39 -2.69 15.65 15.33
N PRO A 40 -1.43 15.77 14.92
CA PRO A 40 -0.96 16.42 13.68
C PRO A 40 -1.33 15.65 12.40
N ARG A 41 -1.45 16.37 11.29
CA ARG A 41 -1.64 15.76 9.96
C ARG A 41 -0.42 14.93 9.55
N PRO A 42 -0.59 13.86 8.74
CA PRO A 42 0.53 13.13 8.16
C PRO A 42 1.41 14.02 7.27
N ASP A 43 2.72 13.77 7.31
CA ASP A 43 3.70 14.43 6.45
C ASP A 43 3.68 13.87 5.01
N LEU A 44 3.24 12.62 4.87
CA LEU A 44 3.25 11.85 3.62
C LEU A 44 2.15 10.81 3.60
N VAL A 45 1.57 10.56 2.43
CA VAL A 45 0.63 9.45 2.19
C VAL A 45 1.25 8.45 1.22
N LEU A 46 1.21 7.17 1.56
CA LEU A 46 1.54 6.06 0.68
C LEU A 46 0.25 5.44 0.15
N LEU A 47 0.12 5.31 -1.16
CA LEU A 47 -0.96 4.59 -1.83
C LEU A 47 -0.37 3.27 -2.37
N SER A 48 -0.60 2.18 -1.64
CA SER A 48 0.14 0.93 -1.83
C SER A 48 -0.51 -0.06 -2.81
N GLY A 49 -1.10 0.46 -3.90
CA GLY A 49 -1.57 -0.31 -5.06
C GLY A 49 -3.06 -0.61 -5.05
N ASP A 50 -3.52 -1.23 -6.14
CA ASP A 50 -4.92 -1.47 -6.49
C ASP A 50 -5.74 -0.19 -6.38
N LEU A 51 -5.21 0.88 -7.00
CA LEU A 51 -5.78 2.21 -6.93
C LEU A 51 -7.15 2.28 -7.65
N VAL A 52 -7.30 1.49 -8.70
CA VAL A 52 -8.54 1.31 -9.46
C VAL A 52 -8.88 -0.18 -9.60
N ASP A 53 -10.10 -0.51 -10.04
CA ASP A 53 -10.55 -1.91 -10.06
C ASP A 53 -10.24 -2.64 -11.38
N LYS A 54 -10.32 -1.95 -12.53
CA LYS A 54 -10.12 -2.56 -13.87
C LYS A 54 -8.98 -1.96 -14.68
N GLY A 55 -8.24 -1.02 -14.12
CA GLY A 55 -7.14 -0.36 -14.81
C GLY A 55 -7.57 0.54 -15.97
N THR A 56 -8.81 0.98 -16.02
CA THR A 56 -9.35 1.72 -17.17
C THR A 56 -9.14 3.23 -17.05
N PRO A 57 -8.98 3.96 -18.18
CA PRO A 57 -8.82 5.41 -18.14
C PRO A 57 -9.94 6.17 -17.39
N PRO A 58 -11.23 5.80 -17.49
CA PRO A 58 -12.28 6.46 -16.69
C PRO A 58 -12.08 6.30 -15.18
N GLU A 59 -11.63 5.13 -14.71
CA GLU A 59 -11.33 4.90 -13.29
C GLU A 59 -10.17 5.79 -12.82
N TYR A 60 -9.10 5.88 -13.60
CA TYR A 60 -8.00 6.79 -13.27
C TYR A 60 -8.41 8.26 -13.32
N ALA A 61 -9.29 8.65 -14.23
CA ALA A 61 -9.84 10.00 -14.23
C ALA A 61 -10.59 10.31 -12.93
N LYS A 62 -11.41 9.36 -12.44
CA LYS A 62 -12.11 9.47 -11.15
C LYS A 62 -11.12 9.45 -9.97
N LEU A 63 -10.14 8.58 -9.97
CA LEU A 63 -9.08 8.55 -8.96
C LEU A 63 -8.35 9.91 -8.87
N ARG A 64 -7.95 10.47 -10.02
CA ARG A 64 -7.29 11.79 -10.07
C ARG A 64 -8.21 12.91 -9.57
N GLU A 65 -9.52 12.81 -9.79
CA GLU A 65 -10.51 13.74 -9.23
C GLU A 65 -10.53 13.67 -7.70
N LEU A 66 -10.63 12.47 -7.13
CA LEU A 66 -10.62 12.25 -5.68
C LEU A 66 -9.29 12.72 -5.04
N LEU A 67 -8.16 12.43 -5.68
CA LEU A 67 -6.84 12.83 -5.19
C LEU A 67 -6.61 14.35 -5.22
N ARG A 68 -7.39 15.14 -5.97
CA ARG A 68 -7.33 16.61 -5.85
C ARG A 68 -7.72 17.11 -4.46
N GLY A 69 -8.52 16.34 -3.73
CA GLY A 69 -8.82 16.61 -2.33
C GLY A 69 -7.73 16.26 -1.35
N LEU A 70 -6.69 15.52 -1.77
CA LEU A 70 -5.57 15.14 -0.92
C LEU A 70 -4.47 16.21 -1.01
N GLU A 71 -4.44 17.14 -0.05
CA GLU A 71 -3.44 18.22 0.01
C GLU A 71 -2.08 17.77 0.59
N ILE A 72 -2.01 16.54 1.12
CA ILE A 72 -0.79 15.95 1.68
C ILE A 72 0.02 15.33 0.54
N PRO A 73 1.36 15.51 0.49
CA PRO A 73 2.20 14.84 -0.49
C PRO A 73 1.94 13.34 -0.52
N SER A 74 1.87 12.76 -1.72
CA SER A 74 1.59 11.33 -1.85
C SER A 74 2.53 10.61 -2.80
N LEU A 75 2.83 9.35 -2.50
CA LEU A 75 3.59 8.43 -3.34
C LEU A 75 2.71 7.24 -3.70
N VAL A 76 2.71 6.88 -4.96
CA VAL A 76 1.82 5.84 -5.51
C VAL A 76 2.64 4.68 -6.10
N ILE A 77 2.14 3.45 -5.97
CA ILE A 77 2.65 2.27 -6.66
C ILE A 77 1.47 1.49 -7.26
N PRO A 78 1.61 0.84 -8.42
CA PRO A 78 0.53 0.02 -8.96
C PRO A 78 0.34 -1.27 -8.16
N GLY A 79 -0.90 -1.78 -8.14
CA GLY A 79 -1.25 -3.15 -7.77
C GLY A 79 -1.62 -4.00 -8.99
N ASN A 80 -2.14 -5.19 -8.76
CA ASN A 80 -2.49 -6.11 -9.86
C ASN A 80 -3.77 -5.74 -10.61
N HIS A 81 -4.60 -4.88 -10.06
CA HIS A 81 -5.77 -4.31 -10.73
C HIS A 81 -5.42 -3.09 -11.57
N ASP A 82 -4.24 -2.51 -11.38
CA ASP A 82 -3.77 -1.36 -12.11
C ASP A 82 -3.18 -1.76 -13.47
N ASP A 83 -3.61 -1.09 -14.55
CA ASP A 83 -2.93 -1.20 -15.85
C ASP A 83 -1.71 -0.27 -15.86
N ARG A 84 -0.55 -0.81 -16.18
CA ARG A 84 0.73 -0.10 -16.05
C ARG A 84 0.83 1.14 -16.97
N ASP A 85 0.28 1.08 -18.17
CA ASP A 85 0.35 2.20 -19.13
C ASP A 85 -0.68 3.28 -18.79
N ALA A 86 -1.90 2.88 -18.40
CA ALA A 86 -2.92 3.81 -17.93
C ALA A 86 -2.51 4.47 -16.61
N PHE A 87 -1.88 3.72 -15.67
CA PHE A 87 -1.30 4.25 -14.44
C PHE A 87 -0.25 5.32 -14.76
N ARG A 88 0.73 5.00 -15.61
CA ARG A 88 1.78 5.94 -16.01
C ARG A 88 1.21 7.20 -16.66
N SER A 89 0.19 7.03 -17.51
CA SER A 89 -0.52 8.16 -18.13
C SER A 89 -1.25 9.03 -17.10
N ALA A 90 -1.89 8.40 -16.13
CA ALA A 90 -2.63 9.10 -15.06
C ALA A 90 -1.72 9.91 -14.13
N PHE A 91 -0.52 9.40 -13.85
CA PHE A 91 0.45 10.00 -12.94
C PHE A 91 1.68 10.58 -13.64
N ARG A 92 1.54 10.99 -14.91
CA ARG A 92 2.62 11.58 -15.72
C ARG A 92 3.24 12.85 -15.15
N ASP A 93 2.56 13.51 -14.21
CA ASP A 93 3.01 14.70 -13.48
C ASP A 93 3.83 14.34 -12.23
N HIS A 94 4.01 13.05 -11.94
CA HIS A 94 4.82 12.55 -10.83
C HIS A 94 6.23 12.19 -11.35
N ASP A 95 7.17 13.09 -11.18
CA ASP A 95 8.55 13.03 -11.72
C ASP A 95 9.40 11.89 -11.14
N TYR A 96 8.97 11.29 -10.00
CA TYR A 96 9.62 10.13 -9.42
C TYR A 96 9.28 8.81 -10.12
N LEU A 97 8.23 8.78 -10.95
CA LEU A 97 7.84 7.56 -11.67
C LEU A 97 8.70 7.37 -12.93
N PRO A 98 9.21 6.15 -13.19
CA PRO A 98 10.00 5.87 -14.38
C PRO A 98 9.14 5.93 -15.65
N ALA A 99 9.74 6.47 -16.73
CA ALA A 99 9.07 6.61 -18.01
C ALA A 99 8.76 5.27 -18.70
N ALA A 100 9.45 4.18 -18.34
CA ALA A 100 9.28 2.85 -18.91
C ALA A 100 9.68 1.75 -17.91
N GLY A 101 9.26 0.52 -18.18
CA GLY A 101 9.57 -0.65 -17.34
C GLY A 101 8.76 -0.71 -16.06
N PRO A 102 9.23 -1.44 -15.03
CA PRO A 102 8.61 -1.49 -13.72
C PRO A 102 8.60 -0.12 -13.03
N MET A 103 7.62 0.13 -12.18
CA MET A 103 7.47 1.38 -11.42
C MET A 103 8.34 1.39 -10.15
N HIS A 104 9.61 0.98 -10.27
CA HIS A 104 10.55 1.08 -9.16
C HIS A 104 11.03 2.52 -8.97
N TYR A 105 11.02 3.03 -7.75
CA TYR A 105 11.56 4.34 -7.43
C TYR A 105 12.00 4.46 -5.98
N ALA A 106 12.78 5.49 -5.68
CA ALA A 106 13.17 5.85 -4.32
C ALA A 106 13.03 7.36 -4.12
N VAL A 107 12.35 7.76 -3.03
CA VAL A 107 12.12 9.17 -2.68
C VAL A 107 12.52 9.41 -1.23
N GLY A 108 13.33 10.43 -1.00
CA GLY A 108 13.81 10.83 0.32
C GLY A 108 13.53 12.30 0.65
N THR A 109 12.75 13.01 -0.13
CA THR A 109 12.55 14.46 -0.03
C THR A 109 11.48 14.89 0.97
N HIS A 110 10.66 13.96 1.48
CA HIS A 110 9.54 14.29 2.36
C HIS A 110 9.85 14.18 3.86
N GLY A 111 11.11 14.03 4.26
CA GLY A 111 11.50 14.00 5.67
C GLY A 111 12.60 13.00 5.99
N ALA A 112 12.62 12.51 7.23
CA ALA A 112 13.68 11.64 7.74
C ALA A 112 13.66 10.24 7.10
N VAL A 113 12.48 9.69 6.84
CA VAL A 113 12.29 8.33 6.31
C VAL A 113 12.34 8.35 4.78
N ARG A 114 13.17 7.48 4.19
CA ARG A 114 13.21 7.24 2.74
C ARG A 114 12.15 6.20 2.37
N ILE A 115 11.46 6.42 1.26
CA ILE A 115 10.54 5.44 0.68
C ILE A 115 11.20 4.81 -0.55
N VAL A 116 11.28 3.49 -0.56
CA VAL A 116 11.75 2.71 -1.71
C VAL A 116 10.59 1.85 -2.19
N ALA A 117 10.05 2.17 -3.36
CA ALA A 117 8.92 1.46 -3.95
C ALA A 117 9.42 0.38 -4.91
N LEU A 118 9.04 -0.86 -4.66
CA LEU A 118 9.36 -2.02 -5.48
C LEU A 118 8.09 -2.50 -6.18
N ASP A 119 7.94 -2.18 -7.46
CA ASP A 119 6.84 -2.70 -8.29
C ASP A 119 7.05 -4.20 -8.52
N VAL A 120 6.20 -5.01 -7.94
CA VAL A 120 6.22 -6.47 -8.07
C VAL A 120 5.11 -6.99 -8.98
N THR A 121 4.34 -6.09 -9.60
CA THR A 121 3.24 -6.47 -10.48
C THR A 121 3.75 -7.12 -11.76
N LEU A 122 2.98 -8.07 -12.27
CA LEU A 122 3.19 -8.71 -13.56
C LEU A 122 1.98 -8.41 -14.44
N PRO A 123 2.15 -7.74 -15.59
CA PRO A 123 1.03 -7.38 -16.46
C PRO A 123 0.13 -8.56 -16.78
N GLY A 124 -1.19 -8.41 -16.50
CA GLY A 124 -2.20 -9.44 -16.74
C GLY A 124 -2.23 -10.58 -15.75
N LEU A 125 -1.45 -10.53 -14.66
CA LEU A 125 -1.42 -11.55 -13.62
C LEU A 125 -1.78 -10.97 -12.25
N HIS A 126 -2.49 -11.73 -11.42
CA HIS A 126 -2.85 -11.29 -10.07
C HIS A 126 -1.73 -11.49 -9.04
N HIS A 127 -0.87 -12.50 -9.23
CA HIS A 127 0.29 -12.65 -8.36
C HIS A 127 1.43 -11.72 -8.75
N GLY A 128 2.21 -11.31 -7.76
CA GLY A 128 3.42 -10.53 -7.98
C GLY A 128 4.68 -11.39 -8.10
N ALA A 129 5.81 -10.75 -8.42
CA ALA A 129 7.12 -11.41 -8.34
C ALA A 129 8.24 -10.42 -8.01
N VAL A 130 9.12 -10.83 -7.11
CA VAL A 130 10.45 -10.24 -6.96
C VAL A 130 11.40 -11.07 -7.80
N ASP A 131 11.65 -10.63 -9.04
CA ASP A 131 12.61 -11.26 -9.93
C ASP A 131 14.06 -10.87 -9.57
N GLU A 132 15.03 -11.40 -10.32
CA GLU A 132 16.45 -11.10 -10.07
C GLU A 132 16.81 -9.65 -10.35
N ALA A 133 16.17 -9.03 -11.34
CA ALA A 133 16.42 -7.64 -11.69
C ALA A 133 15.87 -6.70 -10.62
N GLY A 134 14.64 -6.91 -10.17
CA GLY A 134 14.02 -6.14 -9.08
C GLY A 134 14.76 -6.30 -7.74
N ALA A 135 15.22 -7.53 -7.43
CA ALA A 135 16.00 -7.77 -6.22
C ALA A 135 17.36 -7.05 -6.26
N ARG A 136 18.04 -7.07 -7.41
CA ARG A 136 19.31 -6.36 -7.61
C ARG A 136 19.11 -4.86 -7.50
N TRP A 137 18.10 -4.34 -8.18
CA TRP A 137 17.74 -2.93 -8.10
C TRP A 137 17.47 -2.48 -6.66
N LEU A 138 16.72 -3.28 -5.90
CA LEU A 138 16.43 -2.99 -4.50
C LEU A 138 17.70 -2.96 -3.65
N ASP A 139 18.59 -3.96 -3.81
CA ASP A 139 19.85 -4.07 -3.10
C ASP A 139 20.75 -2.84 -3.35
N GLU A 140 20.96 -2.51 -4.62
CA GLU A 140 21.73 -1.34 -5.04
C GLU A 140 21.13 -0.03 -4.53
N THR A 141 19.80 0.09 -4.57
CA THR A 141 19.09 1.29 -4.10
C THR A 141 19.21 1.45 -2.59
N LEU A 142 19.04 0.38 -1.82
CA LEU A 142 19.19 0.42 -0.36
C LEU A 142 20.64 0.72 0.06
N ALA A 143 21.62 0.21 -0.68
CA ALA A 143 23.04 0.47 -0.43
C ALA A 143 23.47 1.94 -0.60
N GLN A 144 22.71 2.75 -1.34
CA GLN A 144 23.02 4.18 -1.56
C GLN A 144 22.93 5.01 -0.27
N GLU A 145 22.00 4.67 0.63
CA GLU A 145 21.79 5.40 1.88
C GLU A 145 21.67 4.42 3.07
N PRO A 146 22.77 3.74 3.46
CA PRO A 146 22.74 2.61 4.40
C PRO A 146 22.41 3.00 5.84
N ALA A 147 22.46 4.28 6.17
CA ALA A 147 22.15 4.80 7.51
C ALA A 147 20.78 5.48 7.60
N ARG A 148 20.07 5.62 6.45
CA ARG A 148 18.82 6.36 6.44
C ARG A 148 17.63 5.43 6.68
N PRO A 149 16.79 5.70 7.69
CA PRO A 149 15.57 4.93 7.93
C PRO A 149 14.75 4.81 6.65
N THR A 150 14.40 3.59 6.29
CA THR A 150 13.77 3.30 4.99
C THR A 150 12.54 2.42 5.16
N ILE A 151 11.46 2.78 4.48
CA ILE A 151 10.30 1.92 4.26
C ILE A 151 10.38 1.38 2.84
N VAL A 152 10.28 0.07 2.69
CA VAL A 152 10.10 -0.58 1.39
C VAL A 152 8.61 -0.76 1.15
N MET A 153 8.08 -0.16 0.09
CA MET A 153 6.68 -0.26 -0.31
C MET A 153 6.53 -1.19 -1.51
N MET A 154 5.65 -2.15 -1.42
CA MET A 154 5.27 -3.04 -2.52
C MET A 154 3.78 -3.40 -2.40
N HIS A 155 3.14 -3.88 -3.47
CA HIS A 155 1.71 -4.20 -3.39
C HIS A 155 1.45 -5.61 -2.84
N GLN A 156 1.76 -6.67 -3.61
CA GLN A 156 1.48 -8.04 -3.17
C GLN A 156 2.49 -8.50 -2.11
N PRO A 157 2.03 -9.03 -0.96
CA PRO A 157 2.92 -9.51 0.10
C PRO A 157 3.62 -10.82 -0.31
N PRO A 158 4.90 -11.01 0.11
CA PRO A 158 5.73 -12.15 -0.29
C PRO A 158 5.64 -13.34 0.69
N PHE A 159 4.48 -13.59 1.26
CA PHE A 159 4.26 -14.66 2.23
C PHE A 159 2.86 -15.28 2.09
N GLU A 160 2.69 -16.50 2.59
CA GLU A 160 1.40 -17.17 2.67
C GLU A 160 0.61 -16.62 3.86
N THR A 161 -0.59 -16.11 3.59
CA THR A 161 -1.47 -15.49 4.59
C THR A 161 -2.23 -16.52 5.42
N GLY A 162 -2.31 -17.76 4.95
CA GLY A 162 -3.17 -18.82 5.47
C GLY A 162 -4.62 -18.73 4.96
N VAL A 163 -4.96 -17.73 4.16
CA VAL A 163 -6.23 -17.62 3.44
C VAL A 163 -6.02 -18.24 2.04
N PRO A 164 -6.51 -19.45 1.76
CA PRO A 164 -6.10 -20.23 0.59
C PRO A 164 -6.30 -19.50 -0.75
N TYR A 165 -7.35 -18.70 -0.85
CA TYR A 165 -7.60 -17.91 -2.06
C TYR A 165 -6.54 -16.82 -2.28
N LEU A 166 -6.12 -16.11 -1.22
CA LEU A 166 -5.10 -15.07 -1.31
C LEU A 166 -3.71 -15.64 -1.62
N ASP A 167 -3.43 -16.82 -1.07
CA ASP A 167 -2.12 -17.46 -1.23
C ASP A 167 -1.84 -17.88 -2.67
N LEU A 168 -2.89 -18.05 -3.50
CA LEU A 168 -2.75 -18.24 -4.95
C LEU A 168 -2.12 -17.02 -5.65
N TYR A 169 -2.28 -15.83 -5.07
CA TYR A 169 -1.89 -14.55 -5.64
C TYR A 169 -0.77 -13.84 -4.87
N ALA A 170 -0.14 -14.53 -3.92
CA ALA A 170 1.02 -14.01 -3.19
C ALA A 170 2.19 -13.66 -4.13
N CYS A 171 3.04 -12.75 -3.70
CA CYS A 171 4.24 -12.36 -4.45
C CYS A 171 5.28 -13.49 -4.41
N ARG A 172 5.70 -13.97 -5.58
CA ARG A 172 6.76 -14.97 -5.72
C ARG A 172 8.14 -14.35 -5.48
N GLY A 173 9.11 -15.17 -5.10
CA GLY A 173 10.47 -14.71 -4.83
C GLY A 173 10.67 -14.09 -3.45
N GLY A 174 9.80 -14.39 -2.48
CA GLY A 174 9.90 -13.91 -1.10
C GLY A 174 11.24 -14.20 -0.44
N GLN A 175 11.82 -15.38 -0.68
CA GLN A 175 13.15 -15.72 -0.16
C GLN A 175 14.26 -14.80 -0.70
N ARG A 176 14.17 -14.43 -1.99
CA ARG A 176 15.08 -13.48 -2.62
C ARG A 176 14.95 -12.09 -2.00
N LEU A 177 13.72 -11.61 -1.80
CA LEU A 177 13.46 -10.36 -1.09
C LEU A 177 14.01 -10.39 0.35
N ALA A 178 13.75 -11.47 1.09
CA ALA A 178 14.25 -11.62 2.46
C ALA A 178 15.78 -11.59 2.51
N ALA A 179 16.46 -12.24 1.56
CA ALA A 179 17.90 -12.23 1.44
C ALA A 179 18.47 -10.83 1.15
N VAL A 180 17.78 -10.00 0.36
CA VAL A 180 18.16 -8.61 0.14
C VAL A 180 17.96 -7.81 1.43
N VAL A 181 16.76 -7.78 1.96
CA VAL A 181 16.39 -6.92 3.10
C VAL A 181 17.24 -7.23 4.34
N SER A 182 17.58 -8.50 4.59
CA SER A 182 18.39 -8.91 5.76
C SER A 182 19.80 -8.29 5.80
N ARG A 183 20.30 -7.79 4.67
CA ARG A 183 21.60 -7.09 4.60
C ARG A 183 21.49 -5.59 4.92
N HIS A 184 20.27 -5.05 4.95
CA HIS A 184 19.99 -3.61 5.04
C HIS A 184 19.25 -3.26 6.33
N ARG A 185 20.00 -3.04 7.41
CA ARG A 185 19.47 -2.79 8.77
C ARG A 185 18.63 -1.50 8.88
N GLN A 186 18.82 -0.55 7.95
CA GLN A 186 18.05 0.69 7.88
C GLN A 186 16.60 0.49 7.40
N VAL A 187 16.23 -0.72 6.94
CA VAL A 187 14.85 -1.02 6.55
C VAL A 187 14.00 -1.20 7.81
N GLU A 188 13.26 -0.15 8.16
CA GLU A 188 12.37 -0.09 9.33
C GLU A 188 11.14 -1.00 9.13
N ARG A 189 10.63 -1.03 7.90
CA ARG A 189 9.39 -1.75 7.58
C ARG A 189 9.30 -2.09 6.08
N ILE A 190 8.69 -3.23 5.78
CA ILE A 190 8.09 -3.49 4.47
C ILE A 190 6.59 -3.28 4.62
N VAL A 191 5.99 -2.48 3.73
CA VAL A 191 4.55 -2.19 3.72
C VAL A 191 3.93 -2.70 2.44
N CYS A 192 2.80 -3.41 2.56
CA CYS A 192 2.08 -4.02 1.44
C CYS A 192 0.59 -3.69 1.50
N GLY A 193 -0.12 -3.95 0.38
CA GLY A 193 -1.57 -3.97 0.25
C GLY A 193 -2.11 -5.36 -0.07
N HIS A 194 -2.98 -5.45 -1.08
CA HIS A 194 -3.46 -6.64 -1.76
C HIS A 194 -4.41 -7.55 -0.95
N VAL A 195 -4.14 -7.74 0.33
CA VAL A 195 -4.89 -8.70 1.16
C VAL A 195 -6.08 -8.07 1.88
N HIS A 196 -6.27 -6.77 1.75
CA HIS A 196 -7.36 -5.97 2.36
C HIS A 196 -7.52 -6.16 3.87
N ARG A 197 -6.47 -6.66 4.55
CA ARG A 197 -6.45 -6.92 6.00
C ARG A 197 -5.11 -6.50 6.59
N PHE A 198 -5.15 -6.04 7.82
CA PHE A 198 -3.91 -5.83 8.57
C PHE A 198 -3.33 -7.17 8.99
N MET A 199 -2.12 -7.44 8.56
CA MET A 199 -1.30 -8.56 8.99
C MET A 199 0.09 -8.05 9.38
N LEU A 200 0.76 -8.74 10.29
CA LEU A 200 2.09 -8.39 10.76
C LEU A 200 2.93 -9.63 10.95
N LEU A 201 4.15 -9.63 10.41
CA LEU A 201 5.11 -10.72 10.61
C LEU A 201 6.56 -10.23 10.57
N ARG A 202 7.49 -11.04 11.09
CA ARG A 202 8.93 -10.83 10.89
C ARG A 202 9.34 -11.35 9.54
N PHE A 203 10.04 -10.53 8.76
CA PHE A 203 10.47 -10.87 7.41
C PHE A 203 11.84 -10.24 7.09
N GLY A 204 12.82 -11.03 6.68
CA GLY A 204 14.13 -10.53 6.27
C GLY A 204 14.86 -9.69 7.33
N GLY A 205 14.64 -9.96 8.62
CA GLY A 205 15.27 -9.22 9.72
C GLY A 205 14.53 -7.97 10.18
N THR A 206 13.50 -7.53 9.46
CA THR A 206 12.60 -6.42 9.83
C THR A 206 11.16 -6.93 10.07
N LEU A 207 10.22 -6.01 10.20
CA LEU A 207 8.79 -6.30 10.21
C LEU A 207 8.18 -6.00 8.84
N LEU A 208 7.24 -6.84 8.42
CA LEU A 208 6.39 -6.60 7.27
C LEU A 208 4.95 -6.46 7.75
N CYS A 209 4.22 -5.46 7.26
CA CYS A 209 2.79 -5.35 7.49
C CYS A 209 2.04 -5.14 6.17
N THR A 210 0.79 -5.63 6.14
CA THR A 210 -0.17 -5.32 5.09
C THR A 210 -1.17 -4.30 5.60
N ALA A 211 -1.59 -3.37 4.76
CA ALA A 211 -2.65 -2.43 5.09
C ALA A 211 -4.04 -3.07 4.91
N PRO A 212 -5.03 -2.67 5.72
CA PRO A 212 -6.41 -2.90 5.38
C PRO A 212 -6.78 -2.10 4.12
N SER A 213 -7.84 -2.52 3.44
CA SER A 213 -8.40 -1.74 2.33
C SER A 213 -9.23 -0.56 2.87
N THR A 214 -9.31 0.50 2.07
CA THR A 214 -10.23 1.61 2.31
C THR A 214 -11.66 1.29 1.84
N THR A 215 -11.91 0.07 1.34
CA THR A 215 -13.24 -0.35 0.85
C THR A 215 -13.72 -1.65 1.52
N THR A 216 -13.44 -2.83 0.99
CA THR A 216 -13.90 -4.11 1.57
C THR A 216 -12.77 -4.87 2.23
N ALA A 217 -13.06 -5.65 3.27
CA ALA A 217 -12.11 -6.60 3.85
C ALA A 217 -12.31 -7.99 3.21
N ILE A 218 -11.24 -8.66 2.80
CA ILE A 218 -11.33 -10.06 2.38
C ILE A 218 -11.65 -10.93 3.60
N ALA A 219 -12.63 -11.82 3.47
CA ALA A 219 -13.09 -12.66 4.58
C ALA A 219 -11.96 -13.55 5.12
N LEU A 220 -11.74 -13.51 6.43
CA LEU A 220 -10.76 -14.38 7.08
C LEU A 220 -11.28 -15.81 7.16
N GLN A 221 -11.00 -16.58 6.12
CA GLN A 221 -11.42 -17.98 5.99
C GLN A 221 -10.18 -18.86 5.79
N LEU A 222 -9.79 -19.59 6.82
CA LEU A 222 -8.56 -20.38 6.86
C LEU A 222 -8.75 -21.85 6.45
N ARG A 223 -9.98 -22.27 6.14
CA ARG A 223 -10.26 -23.65 5.70
C ARG A 223 -9.88 -23.82 4.22
N PRO A 224 -9.23 -24.91 3.84
CA PRO A 224 -8.77 -25.13 2.46
C PRO A 224 -9.84 -25.02 1.39
N GLU A 225 -11.08 -25.42 1.69
CA GLU A 225 -12.23 -25.40 0.80
C GLU A 225 -13.05 -24.09 0.84
N ALA A 226 -12.58 -23.08 1.60
CA ALA A 226 -13.27 -21.82 1.73
C ALA A 226 -13.33 -21.08 0.38
N LYS A 227 -14.52 -20.61 0.01
CA LYS A 227 -14.71 -19.82 -1.20
C LYS A 227 -14.30 -18.37 -0.96
N PRO A 228 -13.79 -17.69 -2.00
CA PRO A 228 -13.52 -16.26 -1.92
C PRO A 228 -14.76 -15.48 -1.48
N ALA A 229 -14.57 -14.58 -0.51
CA ALA A 229 -15.63 -13.71 -0.04
C ALA A 229 -15.04 -12.43 0.53
N SER A 230 -15.85 -11.37 0.62
CA SER A 230 -15.50 -10.12 1.28
C SER A 230 -16.57 -9.72 2.29
N HIS A 231 -16.19 -8.84 3.22
CA HIS A 231 -17.06 -8.22 4.20
C HIS A 231 -17.01 -6.69 4.07
N LEU A 232 -18.11 -6.05 4.37
CA LEU A 232 -18.17 -4.60 4.60
C LEU A 232 -17.79 -4.31 6.06
N GLU A 233 -16.60 -4.73 6.46
CA GLU A 233 -16.00 -4.33 7.75
C GLU A 233 -15.69 -2.83 7.69
N PRO A 234 -15.58 -2.13 8.84
CA PRO A 234 -15.15 -0.74 8.80
C PRO A 234 -13.82 -0.62 8.04
N PRO A 235 -13.76 0.22 6.99
CA PRO A 235 -12.52 0.46 6.27
C PRO A 235 -11.48 1.07 7.21
N ALA A 236 -10.20 0.95 6.88
CA ALA A 236 -9.15 1.47 7.74
C ALA A 236 -7.91 1.85 6.94
N PHE A 237 -6.98 2.52 7.61
CA PHE A 237 -5.64 2.79 7.10
C PHE A 237 -4.59 2.59 8.21
N LEU A 238 -3.31 2.59 7.84
CA LEU A 238 -2.22 2.55 8.80
C LEU A 238 -1.58 3.93 8.92
N LEU A 239 -1.19 4.29 10.16
CA LEU A 239 -0.40 5.47 10.44
C LEU A 239 0.95 5.03 11.03
N HIS A 240 2.02 5.28 10.31
CA HIS A 240 3.38 4.98 10.69
C HIS A 240 4.03 6.20 11.31
N HIS A 241 4.34 6.15 12.59
CA HIS A 241 5.01 7.21 13.32
C HIS A 241 6.48 6.84 13.54
N TRP A 242 7.36 7.50 12.81
CA TRP A 242 8.81 7.33 12.98
C TRP A 242 9.39 8.40 13.90
N ARG A 243 10.22 7.95 14.83
CA ARG A 243 11.02 8.80 15.73
C ARG A 243 12.41 8.21 15.90
N PRO A 244 13.48 9.03 16.01
CA PRO A 244 14.86 8.54 16.16
C PRO A 244 15.04 7.60 17.35
N GLU A 245 14.31 7.87 18.46
CA GLU A 245 14.47 7.16 19.74
C GLU A 245 13.79 5.77 19.73
N THR A 246 12.74 5.60 18.95
CA THR A 246 11.89 4.40 19.00
C THR A 246 11.78 3.65 17.68
N GLY A 247 12.28 4.23 16.58
CA GLY A 247 12.03 3.70 15.23
C GLY A 247 10.57 3.89 14.81
N LEU A 248 10.06 2.98 14.00
CA LEU A 248 8.74 3.06 13.38
C LEU A 248 7.65 2.34 14.21
N VAL A 249 6.73 3.11 14.77
CA VAL A 249 5.50 2.60 15.40
C VAL A 249 4.36 2.67 14.38
N THR A 250 3.56 1.61 14.28
CA THR A 250 2.42 1.57 13.35
C THR A 250 1.12 1.49 14.14
N HIS A 251 0.19 2.40 13.85
CA HIS A 251 -1.16 2.43 14.38
C HIS A 251 -2.14 1.97 13.29
N PHE A 252 -3.15 1.21 13.69
CA PHE A 252 -4.30 0.87 12.86
C PHE A 252 -5.44 1.85 13.19
N LEU A 253 -5.95 2.55 12.19
CA LEU A 253 -7.03 3.53 12.33
C LEU A 253 -8.24 3.13 11.49
N PRO A 254 -9.35 2.72 12.10
CA PRO A 254 -10.60 2.53 11.38
C PRO A 254 -11.14 3.87 10.88
N ILE A 255 -11.71 3.87 9.67
CA ILE A 255 -12.33 5.03 9.03
C ILE A 255 -13.81 5.07 9.40
N GLY A 256 -14.29 6.20 9.88
CA GLY A 256 -15.69 6.42 10.21
C GLY A 256 -15.89 7.27 11.46
N ALA A 257 -17.14 7.59 11.73
CA ALA A 257 -17.51 8.37 12.91
C ALA A 257 -17.68 7.45 14.13
N PHE A 258 -16.82 7.63 15.14
CA PHE A 258 -16.89 6.91 16.40
C PHE A 258 -17.20 7.89 17.55
N PRO A 259 -18.05 7.50 18.54
CA PRO A 259 -18.31 8.34 19.70
C PRO A 259 -17.02 8.62 20.48
N GLY A 260 -16.80 9.89 20.85
CA GLY A 260 -15.60 10.32 21.58
C GLY A 260 -14.89 11.50 20.90
N PRO A 261 -13.64 11.84 21.32
CA PRO A 261 -12.91 11.21 22.44
C PRO A 261 -13.51 11.53 23.80
N TYR A 262 -13.53 10.53 24.67
CA TYR A 262 -13.92 10.71 26.07
C TYR A 262 -12.64 10.85 26.91
N PRO A 263 -12.42 11.99 27.61
CA PRO A 263 -11.28 12.12 28.49
C PRO A 263 -11.36 11.11 29.65
N PHE A 264 -10.26 10.49 29.99
CA PHE A 264 -10.11 9.69 31.20
C PHE A 264 -9.05 10.32 32.08
N ALA A 265 -9.31 10.32 33.41
CA ALA A 265 -8.46 10.96 34.41
C ALA A 265 -7.10 10.29 34.57
#